data_03dfb15dde391a047d295c0db9331216
#
_entry.id   03dfb15dde391a047d295c0db9331216
#
_cell.length_a   1.000
_cell.length_b   1.000
_cell.length_c   1.000
_cell.angle_alpha   90.00
_cell.angle_beta   90.00
_cell.angle_gamma   90.00
#
_symmetry.space_group_name_H-M   'P 1'
#
loop_
_entity.id
_entity.type
_entity.pdbx_description
1 polymer ?
#
loop_
_entity_poly.entity_id
_entity_poly.type
_entity_poly.pdbx_seq_one_letter_code
_entity_poly.pdbx_strand_id
1 'polypeptide(L)'
;MSVHRMFRAAPLTLLTFCAGAQAHVTLEYPVATAGQGYKATFKIGHGCGASPTRVVEIGIPAGVRGAKPMPKPGWTLDVTREKLAQPYSSHGRSVTEDTTRIRWTAKTEADMLPSGHYDEFVLVATLPQQAGQLYWPVRQLCPQGQLDWTEMPASGQKWGDLKSPAAELELMPSVGASTHHH
;
A
#
# COMPACT_ATOMS: atom_id res chain seq x y z
N MET A 1 -45.79 54.94 -27.39
CA MET A 1 -44.47 54.86 -26.67
C MET A 1 -44.35 53.44 -26.12
N SER A 2 -43.58 52.57 -26.79
CA SER A 2 -43.43 51.15 -26.43
C SER A 2 -42.04 50.97 -25.81
N VAL A 3 -41.97 50.61 -24.51
CA VAL A 3 -40.71 50.45 -23.77
C VAL A 3 -40.35 48.96 -23.84
N HIS A 4 -39.30 48.68 -24.66
CA HIS A 4 -38.72 47.33 -24.72
C HIS A 4 -37.76 47.12 -23.53
N ARG A 5 -38.16 46.26 -22.56
CA ARG A 5 -37.27 45.79 -21.48
C ARG A 5 -36.34 44.72 -22.03
N MET A 6 -35.07 45.07 -22.21
CA MET A 6 -33.99 44.10 -22.47
C MET A 6 -33.69 43.28 -21.20
N PHE A 7 -34.03 41.99 -21.19
CA PHE A 7 -33.54 41.06 -20.19
C PHE A 7 -32.08 40.70 -20.54
N ARG A 8 -31.15 41.13 -19.71
CA ARG A 8 -29.76 40.65 -19.76
C ARG A 8 -29.69 39.30 -19.04
N ALA A 9 -29.52 38.22 -19.80
CA ALA A 9 -29.18 36.91 -19.25
C ALA A 9 -27.69 36.91 -18.83
N ALA A 10 -27.41 36.77 -17.54
CA ALA A 10 -26.08 36.55 -17.04
C ALA A 10 -25.67 35.07 -17.26
N PRO A 11 -24.47 34.77 -17.79
CA PRO A 11 -24.03 33.39 -17.90
C PRO A 11 -23.70 32.81 -16.52
N LEU A 12 -24.37 31.74 -16.14
CA LEU A 12 -24.10 30.94 -14.96
C LEU A 12 -22.87 30.07 -15.25
N THR A 13 -21.71 30.51 -14.78
CA THR A 13 -20.45 29.74 -14.89
C THR A 13 -20.50 28.55 -13.92
N LEU A 14 -20.74 27.36 -14.46
CA LEU A 14 -20.72 26.11 -13.69
C LEU A 14 -19.26 25.76 -13.38
N LEU A 15 -18.79 26.04 -12.16
CA LEU A 15 -17.49 25.54 -11.65
C LEU A 15 -17.60 24.03 -11.44
N THR A 16 -17.09 23.26 -12.38
CA THR A 16 -16.91 21.80 -12.21
C THR A 16 -15.75 21.58 -11.23
N PHE A 17 -16.06 21.25 -9.98
CA PHE A 17 -15.10 20.70 -9.03
C PHE A 17 -14.70 19.32 -9.53
N CYS A 18 -13.54 19.19 -10.17
CA CYS A 18 -12.88 17.89 -10.35
C CYS A 18 -12.40 17.44 -8.96
N ALA A 19 -13.20 16.64 -8.26
CA ALA A 19 -12.71 15.83 -7.15
C ALA A 19 -11.67 14.88 -7.74
N GLY A 20 -10.39 15.16 -7.49
CA GLY A 20 -9.30 14.26 -7.86
C GLY A 20 -9.55 12.90 -7.19
N ALA A 21 -9.82 11.87 -7.97
CA ALA A 21 -9.86 10.51 -7.48
C ALA A 21 -8.45 10.18 -6.98
N GLN A 22 -8.24 10.21 -5.67
CA GLN A 22 -7.01 9.73 -5.05
C GLN A 22 -7.07 8.21 -5.04
N ALA A 23 -6.38 7.57 -5.97
CA ALA A 23 -6.22 6.12 -5.96
C ALA A 23 -5.14 5.78 -4.94
N HIS A 24 -5.55 5.43 -3.72
CA HIS A 24 -4.67 4.98 -2.66
C HIS A 24 -3.96 3.67 -3.05
N VAL A 25 -2.75 3.45 -2.51
CA VAL A 25 -2.14 2.12 -2.58
C VAL A 25 -2.96 1.16 -1.73
N THR A 26 -3.39 0.07 -2.32
CA THR A 26 -4.21 -0.95 -1.65
C THR A 26 -3.64 -2.35 -1.88
N LEU A 27 -4.07 -3.31 -1.05
CA LEU A 27 -3.80 -4.73 -1.26
C LEU A 27 -4.88 -5.35 -2.15
N GLU A 28 -4.49 -6.34 -2.98
CA GLU A 28 -5.43 -7.11 -3.81
C GLU A 28 -6.44 -7.87 -2.94
N TYR A 29 -5.97 -8.49 -1.88
CA TYR A 29 -6.80 -9.19 -0.90
C TYR A 29 -6.63 -8.53 0.47
N PRO A 30 -7.55 -7.62 0.86
CA PRO A 30 -7.40 -6.83 2.08
C PRO A 30 -7.84 -7.55 3.35
N VAL A 31 -8.10 -8.87 3.28
CA VAL A 31 -8.47 -9.72 4.42
C VAL A 31 -7.67 -11.01 4.38
N ALA A 32 -7.12 -11.42 5.51
CA ALA A 32 -6.36 -12.66 5.65
C ALA A 32 -6.51 -13.27 7.04
N THR A 33 -6.12 -14.54 7.22
CA THR A 33 -6.13 -15.19 8.52
C THR A 33 -4.82 -14.93 9.27
N ALA A 34 -4.92 -14.53 10.53
CA ALA A 34 -3.77 -14.32 11.41
C ALA A 34 -2.88 -15.57 11.49
N GLY A 35 -1.56 -15.38 11.52
CA GLY A 35 -0.57 -16.44 11.62
C GLY A 35 -0.32 -17.24 10.35
N GLN A 36 -1.06 -16.99 9.27
CA GLN A 36 -0.91 -17.71 8.01
C GLN A 36 0.10 -17.04 7.06
N GLY A 37 0.58 -17.83 6.08
CA GLY A 37 1.31 -17.28 4.94
C GLY A 37 0.40 -16.39 4.09
N TYR A 38 0.93 -15.25 3.66
CA TYR A 38 0.18 -14.27 2.89
C TYR A 38 1.00 -13.77 1.69
N LYS A 39 0.36 -13.69 0.53
CA LYS A 39 0.89 -13.03 -0.65
C LYS A 39 0.35 -11.60 -0.67
N ALA A 40 1.18 -10.65 -0.26
CA ALA A 40 0.85 -9.22 -0.33
C ALA A 40 1.08 -8.71 -1.75
N THR A 41 0.02 -8.32 -2.43
CA THR A 41 0.04 -7.71 -3.77
C THR A 41 -0.40 -6.26 -3.64
N PHE A 42 0.56 -5.34 -3.71
CA PHE A 42 0.33 -3.89 -3.61
C PHE A 42 0.01 -3.32 -4.97
N LYS A 43 -1.15 -2.69 -5.10
CA LYS A 43 -1.66 -2.08 -6.33
C LYS A 43 -1.25 -0.63 -6.41
N ILE A 44 -0.48 -0.28 -7.43
CA ILE A 44 -0.06 1.10 -7.74
C ILE A 44 -0.78 1.55 -9.00
N GLY A 45 -1.72 2.49 -8.86
CA GLY A 45 -2.61 2.92 -9.94
C GLY A 45 -2.26 4.27 -10.57
N HIS A 46 -1.25 4.97 -10.09
CA HIS A 46 -0.80 6.25 -10.65
C HIS A 46 0.60 6.63 -10.18
N GLY A 47 1.20 7.63 -10.84
CA GLY A 47 2.46 8.26 -10.42
C GLY A 47 2.25 9.42 -9.43
N CYS A 48 3.28 10.25 -9.25
CA CYS A 48 3.21 11.48 -8.46
C CYS A 48 2.69 12.63 -9.34
N GLY A 49 1.37 12.79 -9.44
CA GLY A 49 0.76 13.66 -10.44
C GLY A 49 1.04 13.15 -11.86
N ALA A 50 1.68 13.96 -12.72
CA ALA A 50 2.07 13.52 -14.07
C ALA A 50 3.40 12.75 -14.11
N SER A 51 4.19 12.75 -13.03
CA SER A 51 5.51 12.11 -12.99
C SER A 51 5.39 10.60 -12.80
N PRO A 52 6.13 9.77 -13.58
CA PRO A 52 6.07 8.31 -13.47
C PRO A 52 6.67 7.85 -12.13
N THR A 53 6.25 6.68 -11.64
CA THR A 53 6.84 6.05 -10.46
C THR A 53 8.18 5.42 -10.80
N ARG A 54 9.23 5.84 -10.11
CA ARG A 54 10.58 5.30 -10.23
C ARG A 54 10.91 4.29 -9.14
N VAL A 55 10.39 4.49 -7.93
CA VAL A 55 10.65 3.64 -6.77
C VAL A 55 9.35 3.31 -6.06
N VAL A 56 9.20 2.05 -5.68
CA VAL A 56 8.20 1.59 -4.71
C VAL A 56 8.94 0.96 -3.54
N GLU A 57 8.71 1.48 -2.34
CA GLU A 57 9.32 1.00 -1.11
C GLU A 57 8.23 0.59 -0.13
N ILE A 58 8.31 -0.63 0.39
CA ILE A 58 7.34 -1.20 1.33
C ILE A 58 8.03 -1.45 2.66
N GLY A 59 7.52 -0.83 3.71
CA GLY A 59 7.89 -1.14 5.09
C GLY A 59 7.18 -2.40 5.56
N ILE A 60 7.89 -3.28 6.24
CA ILE A 60 7.32 -4.52 6.78
C ILE A 60 6.79 -4.22 8.19
N PRO A 61 5.48 -4.39 8.43
CA PRO A 61 4.89 -4.12 9.73
C PRO A 61 5.43 -5.04 10.84
N ALA A 62 5.41 -4.53 12.07
CA ALA A 62 5.81 -5.31 13.23
C ALA A 62 5.01 -6.62 13.34
N GLY A 63 5.68 -7.73 13.66
CA GLY A 63 5.08 -9.05 13.79
C GLY A 63 4.96 -9.83 12.47
N VAL A 64 5.08 -9.20 11.31
CA VAL A 64 5.24 -9.88 10.03
C VAL A 64 6.64 -10.50 9.96
N ARG A 65 6.75 -11.74 9.47
CA ARG A 65 7.98 -12.53 9.49
C ARG A 65 8.34 -13.08 8.13
N GLY A 66 9.64 -13.16 7.84
CA GLY A 66 10.17 -13.85 6.67
C GLY A 66 9.71 -13.25 5.34
N ALA A 67 9.53 -11.92 5.27
CA ALA A 67 9.10 -11.24 4.05
C ALA A 67 10.12 -11.43 2.92
N LYS A 68 9.64 -11.87 1.75
CA LYS A 68 10.44 -12.12 0.55
C LYS A 68 9.78 -11.46 -0.65
N PRO A 69 10.48 -10.56 -1.35
CA PRO A 69 9.94 -9.91 -2.55
C PRO A 69 9.88 -10.85 -3.75
N MET A 70 8.94 -10.60 -4.63
CA MET A 70 8.94 -11.15 -5.97
C MET A 70 9.84 -10.26 -6.86
N PRO A 71 10.85 -10.83 -7.56
CA PRO A 71 11.59 -10.11 -8.58
C PRO A 71 10.68 -9.58 -9.67
N LYS A 72 10.99 -8.38 -10.18
CA LYS A 72 10.20 -7.72 -11.22
C LYS A 72 11.09 -7.34 -12.40
N PRO A 73 10.76 -7.77 -13.65
CA PRO A 73 11.51 -7.34 -14.85
C PRO A 73 11.59 -5.81 -14.92
N GLY A 74 12.75 -5.29 -15.33
CA GLY A 74 12.99 -3.84 -15.42
C GLY A 74 13.28 -3.15 -14.08
N TRP A 75 13.20 -3.86 -12.94
CA TRP A 75 13.41 -3.29 -11.61
C TRP A 75 14.55 -3.98 -10.87
N THR A 76 15.30 -3.22 -10.09
CA THR A 76 16.25 -3.75 -9.10
C THR A 76 15.55 -3.91 -7.76
N LEU A 77 16.03 -4.86 -6.97
CA LEU A 77 15.53 -5.13 -5.61
C LEU A 77 16.59 -4.80 -4.58
N ASP A 78 16.20 -4.03 -3.55
CA ASP A 78 16.96 -3.86 -2.33
C ASP A 78 16.11 -4.37 -1.15
N VAL A 79 16.73 -5.20 -0.30
CA VAL A 79 16.10 -5.76 0.90
C VAL A 79 16.91 -5.34 2.11
N THR A 80 16.32 -4.49 2.95
CA THR A 80 16.91 -4.11 4.23
C THR A 80 16.53 -5.14 5.28
N ARG A 81 17.53 -5.64 6.01
CA ARG A 81 17.35 -6.54 7.16
C ARG A 81 17.90 -5.89 8.42
N GLU A 82 17.23 -6.13 9.52
CA GLU A 82 17.64 -5.62 10.82
C GLU A 82 17.59 -6.72 11.88
N LYS A 83 18.38 -6.54 12.94
CA LYS A 83 18.37 -7.44 14.08
C LYS A 83 17.03 -7.37 14.79
N LEU A 84 16.50 -8.54 15.10
CA LEU A 84 15.26 -8.68 15.86
C LEU A 84 15.53 -8.45 17.35
N ALA A 85 14.69 -7.66 18.01
CA ALA A 85 14.70 -7.54 19.46
C ALA A 85 14.42 -8.89 20.15
N GLN A 86 13.58 -9.72 19.53
CA GLN A 86 13.25 -11.07 19.97
C GLN A 86 13.39 -12.04 18.79
N PRO A 87 14.45 -12.88 18.78
CA PRO A 87 14.59 -13.95 17.80
C PRO A 87 13.43 -14.92 17.84
N TYR A 88 13.09 -15.52 16.69
CA TYR A 88 12.08 -16.54 16.61
C TYR A 88 12.60 -17.82 15.93
N SER A 89 11.92 -18.95 16.14
CA SER A 89 12.25 -20.20 15.46
C SER A 89 11.45 -20.33 14.15
N SER A 90 12.12 -20.70 13.07
CA SER A 90 11.50 -21.04 11.80
C SER A 90 12.20 -22.26 11.21
N HIS A 91 11.44 -23.32 10.92
CA HIS A 91 11.97 -24.60 10.39
C HIS A 91 13.17 -25.14 11.19
N GLY A 92 13.10 -25.05 12.52
CA GLY A 92 14.17 -25.53 13.42
C GLY A 92 15.41 -24.65 13.48
N ARG A 93 15.40 -23.47 12.88
CA ARG A 93 16.51 -22.51 12.91
C ARG A 93 16.11 -21.25 13.67
N SER A 94 17.05 -20.70 14.43
CA SER A 94 16.87 -19.40 15.06
C SER A 94 17.05 -18.30 14.02
N VAL A 95 16.04 -17.43 13.88
CA VAL A 95 16.07 -16.23 13.03
C VAL A 95 16.33 -15.04 13.95
N THR A 96 17.50 -14.42 13.78
CA THR A 96 17.97 -13.28 14.57
C THR A 96 17.89 -11.95 13.83
N GLU A 97 17.71 -11.99 12.52
CA GLU A 97 17.55 -10.83 11.63
C GLU A 97 16.41 -11.09 10.65
N ASP A 98 15.58 -10.09 10.41
CA ASP A 98 14.51 -10.23 9.43
C ASP A 98 14.38 -8.98 8.57
N THR A 99 13.62 -9.11 7.48
CA THR A 99 13.34 -8.03 6.54
C THR A 99 12.47 -6.96 7.19
N THR A 100 12.92 -5.71 7.15
CA THR A 100 12.18 -4.54 7.63
C THR A 100 11.69 -3.65 6.49
N ARG A 101 12.33 -3.75 5.32
CA ARG A 101 11.98 -2.94 4.15
C ARG A 101 12.35 -3.64 2.86
N ILE A 102 11.50 -3.49 1.85
CA ILE A 102 11.73 -3.97 0.50
C ILE A 102 11.54 -2.80 -0.46
N ARG A 103 12.48 -2.63 -1.38
CA ARG A 103 12.49 -1.54 -2.34
C ARG A 103 12.70 -2.06 -3.75
N TRP A 104 11.81 -1.67 -4.65
CA TRP A 104 11.95 -1.86 -6.09
C TRP A 104 12.31 -0.52 -6.72
N THR A 105 13.34 -0.49 -7.55
CA THR A 105 13.80 0.70 -8.27
C THR A 105 13.85 0.39 -9.76
N ALA A 106 13.18 1.17 -10.60
CA ALA A 106 13.24 1.06 -12.04
C ALA A 106 14.69 1.24 -12.53
N LYS A 107 15.18 0.32 -13.37
CA LYS A 107 16.56 0.33 -13.86
C LYS A 107 16.84 1.48 -14.82
N THR A 108 15.86 1.79 -15.65
CA THR A 108 15.93 2.87 -16.66
C THR A 108 14.66 3.73 -16.60
N GLU A 109 14.65 4.84 -17.32
CA GLU A 109 13.45 5.67 -17.46
C GLU A 109 12.30 4.92 -18.15
N ALA A 110 12.62 4.04 -19.11
CA ALA A 110 11.64 3.23 -19.82
C ALA A 110 11.00 2.14 -18.93
N ASP A 111 11.64 1.77 -17.84
CA ASP A 111 11.11 0.80 -16.86
C ASP A 111 10.22 1.44 -15.79
N MET A 112 10.19 2.78 -15.71
CA MET A 112 9.33 3.48 -14.75
C MET A 112 7.85 3.20 -15.05
N LEU A 113 7.03 3.11 -14.02
CA LEU A 113 5.59 2.97 -14.19
C LEU A 113 4.99 4.34 -14.56
N PRO A 114 4.47 4.51 -15.80
CA PRO A 114 3.83 5.74 -16.22
C PRO A 114 2.61 6.09 -15.35
N SER A 115 2.34 7.38 -15.15
CA SER A 115 1.28 7.83 -14.24
C SER A 115 -0.14 7.35 -14.64
N GLY A 116 -0.37 7.08 -15.91
CA GLY A 116 -1.65 6.55 -16.40
C GLY A 116 -1.74 5.02 -16.43
N HIS A 117 -0.74 4.31 -15.90
CA HIS A 117 -0.70 2.86 -15.91
C HIS A 117 -0.85 2.28 -14.50
N TYR A 118 -1.31 1.04 -14.45
CA TYR A 118 -1.42 0.21 -13.25
C TYR A 118 -0.32 -0.84 -13.23
N ASP A 119 0.22 -1.12 -12.04
CA ASP A 119 1.15 -2.22 -11.84
C ASP A 119 1.09 -2.76 -10.40
N GLU A 120 1.64 -3.95 -10.19
CA GLU A 120 1.65 -4.67 -8.92
C GLU A 120 3.07 -4.91 -8.40
N PHE A 121 3.24 -4.73 -7.07
CA PHE A 121 4.47 -5.06 -6.36
C PHE A 121 4.16 -6.12 -5.31
N VAL A 122 4.84 -7.25 -5.39
CA VAL A 122 4.44 -8.46 -4.68
C VAL A 122 5.52 -8.95 -3.73
N LEU A 123 5.10 -9.37 -2.54
CA LEU A 123 5.92 -10.11 -1.60
C LEU A 123 5.11 -11.24 -0.96
N VAL A 124 5.81 -12.20 -0.37
CA VAL A 124 5.20 -13.21 0.51
C VAL A 124 5.77 -13.06 1.91
N ALA A 125 4.95 -13.30 2.93
CA ALA A 125 5.35 -13.24 4.33
C ALA A 125 4.45 -14.10 5.20
N THR A 126 4.83 -14.33 6.46
CA THR A 126 3.96 -14.90 7.49
C THR A 126 3.37 -13.75 8.32
N LEU A 127 2.06 -13.75 8.49
CA LEU A 127 1.33 -12.71 9.24
C LEU A 127 1.47 -12.90 10.75
N PRO A 128 1.27 -11.82 11.54
CA PRO A 128 1.17 -11.91 13.00
C PRO A 128 0.07 -12.89 13.45
N GLN A 129 0.27 -13.53 14.62
CA GLN A 129 -0.72 -14.44 15.22
C GLN A 129 -1.94 -13.70 15.76
N GLN A 130 -1.81 -12.42 16.07
CA GLN A 130 -2.87 -11.61 16.64
C GLN A 130 -3.79 -11.09 15.54
N ALA A 131 -5.10 -11.31 15.69
CA ALA A 131 -6.12 -10.71 14.83
C ALA A 131 -6.21 -9.18 15.04
N GLY A 132 -6.70 -8.46 14.04
CA GLY A 132 -6.86 -7.02 14.05
C GLY A 132 -6.39 -6.35 12.76
N GLN A 133 -6.25 -5.03 12.79
CA GLN A 133 -5.81 -4.26 11.62
C GLN A 133 -4.28 -4.22 11.53
N LEU A 134 -3.76 -4.49 10.35
CA LEU A 134 -2.35 -4.40 10.00
C LEU A 134 -2.17 -3.36 8.89
N TYR A 135 -1.26 -2.42 9.08
CA TYR A 135 -1.00 -1.33 8.15
C TYR A 135 0.38 -1.47 7.53
N TRP A 136 0.43 -1.48 6.20
CA TRP A 136 1.67 -1.58 5.42
C TRP A 136 2.05 -0.19 4.90
N PRO A 137 3.08 0.45 5.45
CA PRO A 137 3.55 1.72 4.92
C PRO A 137 4.20 1.52 3.55
N VAL A 138 3.80 2.33 2.59
CA VAL A 138 4.34 2.33 1.23
C VAL A 138 4.81 3.73 0.87
N ARG A 139 6.01 3.83 0.28
CA ARG A 139 6.53 5.07 -0.29
C ARG A 139 6.68 4.91 -1.79
N GLN A 140 6.23 5.90 -2.51
CA GLN A 140 6.29 5.97 -3.96
C GLN A 140 7.10 7.19 -4.34
N LEU A 141 8.29 6.98 -4.94
CA LEU A 141 9.18 8.05 -5.34
C LEU A 141 9.17 8.19 -6.87
N CYS A 142 9.07 9.42 -7.32
CA CYS A 142 9.04 9.80 -8.72
C CYS A 142 10.21 10.71 -9.04
N PRO A 143 10.59 10.94 -10.32
CA PRO A 143 11.55 11.99 -10.70
C PRO A 143 11.14 13.36 -10.20
N GLN A 144 9.84 13.67 -10.19
CA GLN A 144 9.27 14.88 -9.57
C GLN A 144 8.22 14.47 -8.53
N GLY A 145 8.55 14.72 -7.25
CA GLY A 145 7.66 14.47 -6.12
C GLY A 145 7.73 13.05 -5.54
N GLN A 146 6.95 12.85 -4.50
CA GLN A 146 6.78 11.58 -3.82
C GLN A 146 5.40 11.48 -3.21
N LEU A 147 4.96 10.26 -2.91
CA LEU A 147 3.74 9.95 -2.16
C LEU A 147 4.12 9.01 -1.02
N ASP A 148 3.79 9.42 0.20
CA ASP A 148 4.03 8.64 1.42
C ASP A 148 2.67 8.11 1.93
N TRP A 149 2.34 6.88 1.56
CA TRP A 149 1.16 6.15 2.00
C TRP A 149 1.46 5.49 3.36
N THR A 150 1.46 6.30 4.42
CA THR A 150 1.98 5.87 5.74
C THR A 150 1.07 6.27 6.90
N GLU A 151 0.00 7.02 6.64
CA GLU A 151 -0.92 7.43 7.69
C GLU A 151 -1.69 6.22 8.22
N MET A 152 -1.83 6.15 9.54
CA MET A 152 -2.64 5.15 10.24
C MET A 152 -3.78 5.85 10.95
N PRO A 153 -5.00 5.28 10.96
CA PRO A 153 -6.14 5.89 11.65
C PRO A 153 -5.88 6.04 13.14
N ALA A 154 -6.17 7.22 13.68
CA ALA A 154 -6.26 7.41 15.12
C ALA A 154 -7.53 6.73 15.68
N SER A 155 -7.62 6.60 17.01
CA SER A 155 -8.81 6.03 17.66
C SER A 155 -10.09 6.76 17.22
N GLY A 156 -11.05 6.03 16.66
CA GLY A 156 -12.30 6.56 16.15
C GLY A 156 -12.26 7.17 14.75
N GLN A 157 -11.09 7.26 14.12
CA GLN A 157 -10.93 7.72 12.73
C GLN A 157 -11.09 6.56 11.76
N LYS A 158 -11.72 6.80 10.61
CA LYS A 158 -11.85 5.81 9.54
C LYS A 158 -10.65 5.89 8.60
N TRP A 159 -10.20 4.75 8.08
CA TRP A 159 -9.14 4.68 7.08
C TRP A 159 -9.40 5.58 5.85
N GLY A 160 -10.65 5.60 5.36
CA GLY A 160 -11.05 6.41 4.20
C GLY A 160 -11.04 7.93 4.42
N ASP A 161 -10.89 8.42 5.67
CA ASP A 161 -10.80 9.85 5.99
C ASP A 161 -9.36 10.37 5.88
N LEU A 162 -8.38 9.46 5.70
CA LEU A 162 -6.96 9.79 5.59
C LEU A 162 -6.61 10.23 4.16
N LYS A 163 -5.65 11.15 4.05
CA LYS A 163 -5.17 11.64 2.74
C LYS A 163 -4.20 10.66 2.08
N SER A 164 -3.32 10.07 2.87
CA SER A 164 -2.26 9.17 2.41
C SER A 164 -2.18 7.93 3.31
N PRO A 165 -3.27 7.14 3.42
CA PRO A 165 -3.33 6.00 4.32
C PRO A 165 -2.35 4.90 3.92
N ALA A 166 -1.77 4.22 4.92
CA ALA A 166 -1.05 2.98 4.72
C ALA A 166 -2.01 1.90 4.18
N ALA A 167 -1.48 0.97 3.38
CA ALA A 167 -2.29 -0.12 2.85
C ALA A 167 -2.78 -1.01 4.00
N GLU A 168 -4.09 -1.18 4.09
CA GLU A 168 -4.76 -1.88 5.20
C GLU A 168 -4.96 -3.36 4.89
N LEU A 169 -4.73 -4.22 5.90
CA LEU A 169 -5.03 -5.65 5.89
C LEU A 169 -5.77 -6.01 7.18
N GLU A 170 -6.97 -6.54 7.06
CA GLU A 170 -7.72 -7.09 8.17
C GLU A 170 -7.26 -8.52 8.46
N LEU A 171 -6.81 -8.78 9.69
CA LEU A 171 -6.42 -10.11 10.16
C LEU A 171 -7.58 -10.73 10.94
N MET A 172 -8.21 -11.72 10.31
CA MET A 172 -9.23 -12.53 10.96
C MET A 172 -8.59 -13.51 11.96
N PRO A 173 -9.27 -13.83 13.07
CA PRO A 173 -8.79 -14.83 13.99
C PRO A 173 -8.52 -16.17 13.27
N SER A 174 -7.42 -16.84 13.61
CA SER A 174 -7.23 -18.23 13.21
C SER A 174 -8.30 -19.06 13.91
N VAL A 175 -9.11 -19.78 13.14
CA VAL A 175 -10.05 -20.75 13.70
C VAL A 175 -9.19 -21.80 14.42
N GLY A 176 -9.24 -21.82 15.76
CA GLY A 176 -8.55 -22.82 16.56
C GLY A 176 -8.90 -24.21 16.02
N ALA A 177 -7.89 -25.08 15.86
CA ALA A 177 -8.13 -26.48 15.55
C ALA A 177 -9.08 -26.99 16.62
N SER A 178 -10.33 -27.27 16.25
CA SER A 178 -11.29 -27.94 17.09
C SER A 178 -10.64 -29.27 17.47
N THR A 179 -10.27 -29.43 18.72
CA THR A 179 -9.84 -30.72 19.25
C THR A 179 -11.04 -31.66 19.16
N HIS A 180 -11.14 -32.41 18.06
CA HIS A 180 -11.97 -33.57 18.00
C HIS A 180 -11.35 -34.60 18.94
N HIS A 181 -11.83 -34.64 20.21
CA HIS A 181 -11.69 -35.79 21.07
C HIS A 181 -12.57 -36.90 20.48
N HIS A 182 -11.93 -37.89 19.91
CA HIS A 182 -12.51 -39.24 19.69
C HIS A 182 -12.30 -40.10 20.93
#